data_ab834323e3070e959d07a9ab6e453384
#
_entry.id   ab834323e3070e959d07a9ab6e453384
#
_cell.length_a   1.000
_cell.length_b   1.000
_cell.length_c   1.000
_cell.angle_alpha   90.00
_cell.angle_beta   90.00
_cell.angle_gamma   90.00
#
_symmetry.space_group_name_H-M   'P 1'
#
loop_
_entity.id
_entity.type
_entity.pdbx_description
1 polymer ?
#
loop_
_entity_poly.entity_id
_entity_poly.type
_entity_poly.pdbx_seq_one_letter_code
_entity_poly.pdbx_strand_id
1 'polypeptide(L)'
;MKIRIELYCPNCQSAKVVKNGKKPNGKQNYLCKNEGCGRQFIGDHNLTYKGCHSNINRKITLMLVRGVGIRDISKIEEVSIGKVLTVLAKSSYSITPKKKHYDHIEVDEFWTYVQKKENKQWLIYAYERETREIITYVWGKRDLRTAKKLRKQLKELNITYNSIATDDWKSFKTTFKEDNHLIGKAYTIGIEGNNCKLRHRIKRAFRKTCCFLLKITNKKQNYKK
;
A
#
# COMPACT_ATOMS: atom_id res chain seq x y z
N MET A 1 33.66 25.85 24.99
CA MET A 1 33.51 25.99 23.54
C MET A 1 32.04 26.40 23.25
N LYS A 2 31.80 27.56 22.61
CA LYS A 2 30.45 27.98 22.23
C LYS A 2 30.24 27.64 20.75
N ILE A 3 29.39 26.67 20.44
CA ILE A 3 29.03 26.34 19.07
C ILE A 3 27.87 27.26 18.65
N ARG A 4 28.06 28.05 17.59
CA ARG A 4 26.99 28.79 16.94
C ARG A 4 26.37 27.91 15.87
N ILE A 5 25.09 27.57 16.03
CA ILE A 5 24.35 26.86 14.99
C ILE A 5 23.46 27.91 14.31
N GLU A 6 23.64 28.08 13.03
CA GLU A 6 22.73 28.87 12.20
C GLU A 6 21.41 28.11 12.02
N LEU A 7 20.31 28.81 12.27
CA LEU A 7 18.98 28.21 12.23
C LEU A 7 18.20 28.75 11.03
N TYR A 8 17.75 27.81 10.18
CA TYR A 8 16.96 28.14 9.00
C TYR A 8 15.52 27.63 9.16
N CYS A 9 14.56 28.34 8.57
CA CYS A 9 13.19 27.89 8.53
C CYS A 9 13.05 26.60 7.72
N PRO A 10 12.46 25.53 8.27
CA PRO A 10 12.33 24.25 7.56
C PRO A 10 11.36 24.30 6.37
N ASN A 11 10.58 25.37 6.24
CA ASN A 11 9.60 25.53 5.16
C ASN A 11 10.14 26.35 3.97
N CYS A 12 10.75 27.51 4.26
CA CYS A 12 11.20 28.43 3.21
C CYS A 12 12.72 28.67 3.20
N GLN A 13 13.47 27.96 4.03
CA GLN A 13 14.92 28.04 4.15
C GLN A 13 15.47 29.44 4.51
N SER A 14 14.61 30.37 4.94
CA SER A 14 15.03 31.70 5.34
C SER A 14 15.76 31.69 6.67
N ALA A 15 16.84 32.47 6.80
CA ALA A 15 17.54 32.72 8.05
C ALA A 15 16.80 33.75 8.96
N LYS A 16 15.74 34.41 8.47
CA LYS A 16 14.94 35.36 9.26
C LYS A 16 14.11 34.65 10.31
N VAL A 17 14.75 34.10 11.33
CA VAL A 17 14.13 33.30 12.39
C VAL A 17 14.34 33.97 13.73
N VAL A 18 13.28 34.09 14.53
CA VAL A 18 13.33 34.67 15.88
C VAL A 18 12.83 33.66 16.93
N LYS A 19 13.31 33.80 18.16
CA LYS A 19 12.80 33.02 19.28
C LYS A 19 11.35 33.42 19.58
N ASN A 20 10.48 32.41 19.76
CA ASN A 20 9.05 32.61 20.03
C ASN A 20 8.59 31.78 21.23
N GLY A 21 9.09 32.12 22.40
CA GLY A 21 8.77 31.42 23.64
C GLY A 21 9.26 29.97 23.73
N LYS A 22 8.86 29.28 24.80
CA LYS A 22 9.14 27.85 25.01
C LYS A 22 7.83 27.05 24.94
N LYS A 23 7.90 25.85 24.42
CA LYS A 23 6.80 24.88 24.46
C LYS A 23 6.65 24.31 25.89
N PRO A 24 5.49 23.71 26.25
CA PRO A 24 5.30 23.08 27.57
C PRO A 24 6.35 22.03 27.93
N ASN A 25 6.98 21.40 26.94
CA ASN A 25 8.08 20.44 27.11
C ASN A 25 9.46 21.10 27.32
N GLY A 26 9.53 22.42 27.54
CA GLY A 26 10.75 23.20 27.77
C GLY A 26 11.53 23.54 26.51
N LYS A 27 11.17 23.03 25.33
CA LYS A 27 11.91 23.28 24.07
C LYS A 27 11.67 24.68 23.54
N GLN A 28 12.75 25.30 23.01
CA GLN A 28 12.68 26.63 22.39
C GLN A 28 11.85 26.56 21.12
N ASN A 29 10.81 27.37 21.04
CA ASN A 29 10.02 27.59 19.82
C ASN A 29 10.60 28.75 19.03
N TYR A 30 10.54 28.67 17.72
CA TYR A 30 11.00 29.69 16.79
C TYR A 30 9.88 30.08 15.82
N LEU A 31 9.94 31.31 15.32
CA LEU A 31 9.01 31.84 14.34
C LEU A 31 9.81 32.35 13.14
N CYS A 32 9.45 31.94 11.95
CA CYS A 32 9.96 32.52 10.73
C CYS A 32 9.32 33.88 10.46
N LYS A 33 10.15 34.92 10.27
CA LYS A 33 9.74 36.29 9.95
C LYS A 33 9.80 36.60 8.45
N ASN A 34 9.98 35.55 7.61
CA ASN A 34 9.93 35.75 6.16
C ASN A 34 8.49 36.03 5.73
N GLU A 35 8.32 37.05 4.88
CA GLU A 35 7.01 37.42 4.34
C GLU A 35 6.35 36.25 3.62
N GLY A 36 5.07 35.99 3.95
CA GLY A 36 4.33 34.85 3.42
C GLY A 36 4.62 33.48 4.04
N CYS A 37 5.58 33.36 5.01
CA CYS A 37 5.88 32.07 5.65
C CYS A 37 5.26 31.90 7.04
N GLY A 38 5.58 32.78 8.00
CA GLY A 38 5.04 32.78 9.36
C GLY A 38 5.15 31.45 10.15
N ARG A 39 5.95 30.45 9.69
CA ARG A 39 5.99 29.12 10.27
C ARG A 39 6.63 29.12 11.65
N GLN A 40 5.97 28.46 12.60
CA GLN A 40 6.54 28.15 13.90
C GLN A 40 7.17 26.74 13.90
N PHE A 41 8.33 26.59 14.54
CA PHE A 41 9.06 25.32 14.60
C PHE A 41 9.99 25.26 15.82
N ILE A 42 10.48 24.06 16.12
CA ILE A 42 11.49 23.83 17.16
C ILE A 42 12.84 23.69 16.46
N GLY A 43 13.84 24.44 16.94
CA GLY A 43 15.16 24.53 16.27
C GLY A 43 15.94 23.25 16.17
N ASP A 44 15.77 22.34 17.12
CA ASP A 44 16.40 21.03 17.08
C ASP A 44 15.40 19.97 16.61
N HIS A 45 15.44 19.68 15.32
CA HIS A 45 14.58 18.68 14.72
C HIS A 45 14.93 17.26 15.15
N ASN A 46 16.14 16.99 15.63
CA ASN A 46 16.53 15.68 16.12
C ASN A 46 15.87 15.34 17.45
N LEU A 47 15.47 16.37 18.22
CA LEU A 47 14.75 16.23 19.48
C LEU A 47 13.22 16.26 19.32
N THR A 48 12.69 16.41 18.11
CA THR A 48 11.25 16.39 17.84
C THR A 48 10.76 14.95 17.62
N TYR A 49 9.45 14.74 17.82
CA TYR A 49 8.84 13.46 17.51
C TYR A 49 9.00 13.13 16.02
N LYS A 50 9.75 12.08 15.72
CA LYS A 50 10.12 11.70 14.34
C LYS A 50 8.91 11.44 13.43
N GLY A 51 7.76 11.11 14.00
CA GLY A 51 6.50 10.95 13.26
C GLY A 51 6.00 12.18 12.50
N CYS A 52 6.54 13.37 12.80
CA CYS A 52 6.23 14.63 12.10
C CYS A 52 7.20 14.93 10.94
N HIS A 53 8.26 14.16 10.77
CA HIS A 53 9.22 14.38 9.69
C HIS A 53 8.59 14.08 8.32
N SER A 54 8.89 14.88 7.31
CA SER A 54 8.29 14.80 5.97
C SER A 54 8.44 13.42 5.32
N ASN A 55 9.60 12.78 5.50
CA ASN A 55 9.91 11.49 4.87
C ASN A 55 9.39 10.26 5.63
N ILE A 56 8.88 10.44 6.84
CA ILE A 56 8.55 9.30 7.70
C ILE A 56 7.43 8.42 7.13
N ASN A 57 6.41 9.03 6.52
CA ASN A 57 5.31 8.27 5.91
C ASN A 57 5.80 7.37 4.77
N ARG A 58 6.70 7.89 3.92
CA ARG A 58 7.32 7.12 2.83
C ARG A 58 8.16 5.97 3.38
N LYS A 59 8.98 6.19 4.40
CA LYS A 59 9.79 5.14 5.03
C LYS A 59 8.92 4.05 5.65
N ILE A 60 7.89 4.43 6.41
CA ILE A 60 6.93 3.48 6.99
C ILE A 60 6.28 2.64 5.90
N THR A 61 5.82 3.27 4.81
CA THR A 61 5.21 2.56 3.68
C THR A 61 6.17 1.56 3.05
N LEU A 62 7.42 1.96 2.79
CA LEU A 62 8.44 1.07 2.21
C LEU A 62 8.71 -0.14 3.12
N MET A 63 8.82 0.06 4.42
CA MET A 63 9.01 -1.02 5.39
C MET A 63 7.79 -1.96 5.45
N LEU A 64 6.58 -1.41 5.43
CA LEU A 64 5.33 -2.18 5.37
C LEU A 64 5.28 -3.08 4.13
N VAL A 65 5.61 -2.54 2.96
CA VAL A 65 5.67 -3.30 1.69
C VAL A 65 6.73 -4.40 1.75
N ARG A 66 7.84 -4.17 2.45
CA ARG A 66 8.90 -5.16 2.68
C ARG A 66 8.55 -6.19 3.76
N GLY A 67 7.38 -6.09 4.38
CA GLY A 67 6.88 -7.04 5.38
C GLY A 67 7.45 -6.85 6.79
N VAL A 68 8.06 -5.69 7.08
CA VAL A 68 8.51 -5.36 8.44
C VAL A 68 7.31 -5.25 9.37
N GLY A 69 7.44 -5.76 10.58
CA GLY A 69 6.40 -5.75 11.60
C GLY A 69 6.04 -4.32 12.04
N ILE A 70 4.76 -4.07 12.41
CA ILE A 70 4.31 -2.74 12.87
C ILE A 70 5.09 -2.29 14.10
N ARG A 71 5.34 -3.20 15.04
CA ARG A 71 6.12 -2.91 16.25
C ARG A 71 7.59 -2.65 15.95
N ASP A 72 8.15 -3.37 14.97
CA ASP A 72 9.55 -3.19 14.55
C ASP A 72 9.72 -1.83 13.86
N ILE A 73 8.79 -1.47 12.95
CA ILE A 73 8.78 -0.13 12.33
C ILE A 73 8.71 0.97 13.38
N SER A 74 7.84 0.80 14.40
CA SER A 74 7.71 1.75 15.51
C SER A 74 9.04 1.92 16.26
N LYS A 75 9.76 0.83 16.52
CA LYS A 75 11.06 0.86 17.18
C LYS A 75 12.16 1.43 16.30
N ILE A 76 12.25 1.00 15.04
CA ILE A 76 13.31 1.42 14.10
C ILE A 76 13.23 2.93 13.80
N GLU A 77 12.03 3.42 13.52
CA GLU A 77 11.82 4.84 13.18
C GLU A 77 11.50 5.71 14.40
N GLU A 78 11.48 5.12 15.61
CA GLU A 78 11.16 5.82 16.87
C GLU A 78 9.85 6.61 16.80
N VAL A 79 8.82 6.00 16.21
CA VAL A 79 7.48 6.57 16.08
C VAL A 79 6.46 5.73 16.86
N SER A 80 5.32 6.30 17.21
CA SER A 80 4.26 5.54 17.86
C SER A 80 3.66 4.48 16.93
N ILE A 81 3.19 3.37 17.51
CA ILE A 81 2.43 2.33 16.79
C ILE A 81 1.21 2.96 16.07
N GLY A 82 0.53 3.92 16.73
CA GLY A 82 -0.58 4.66 16.15
C GLY A 82 -0.20 5.39 14.87
N LYS A 83 1.01 5.97 14.79
CA LYS A 83 1.52 6.60 13.57
C LYS A 83 1.67 5.59 12.44
N VAL A 84 2.24 4.41 12.71
CA VAL A 84 2.40 3.36 11.70
C VAL A 84 1.04 2.87 11.19
N LEU A 85 0.08 2.65 12.10
CA LEU A 85 -1.29 2.26 11.75
C LEU A 85 -2.02 3.34 10.95
N THR A 86 -1.83 4.62 11.28
CA THR A 86 -2.42 5.74 10.54
C THR A 86 -1.88 5.80 9.11
N VAL A 87 -0.57 5.61 8.92
CA VAL A 87 0.03 5.55 7.57
C VAL A 87 -0.55 4.38 6.77
N LEU A 88 -0.66 3.20 7.39
CA LEU A 88 -1.25 2.02 6.76
C LEU A 88 -2.72 2.25 6.36
N ALA A 89 -3.52 2.86 7.24
CA ALA A 89 -4.94 3.12 7.00
C ALA A 89 -5.18 4.20 5.93
N LYS A 90 -4.30 5.21 5.85
CA LYS A 90 -4.39 6.29 4.85
C LYS A 90 -3.77 5.93 3.51
N SER A 91 -3.00 4.85 3.42
CA SER A 91 -2.41 4.41 2.16
C SER A 91 -3.47 3.74 1.29
N SER A 92 -4.09 4.53 0.42
CA SER A 92 -4.97 4.05 -0.64
C SER A 92 -4.15 3.91 -1.93
N TYR A 93 -3.72 2.69 -2.22
CA TYR A 93 -3.09 2.39 -3.51
C TYR A 93 -4.13 1.79 -4.44
N SER A 94 -4.36 2.43 -5.56
CA SER A 94 -5.09 1.86 -6.69
C SER A 94 -4.10 1.40 -7.76
N ILE A 95 -4.34 0.25 -8.34
CA ILE A 95 -3.62 -0.17 -9.53
C ILE A 95 -4.30 0.52 -10.72
N THR A 96 -3.52 1.27 -11.47
CA THR A 96 -3.97 1.88 -12.73
C THR A 96 -3.30 1.14 -13.87
N PRO A 97 -4.05 0.47 -14.76
CA PRO A 97 -3.50 -0.21 -15.91
C PRO A 97 -2.74 0.74 -16.82
N LYS A 98 -1.57 0.32 -17.31
CA LYS A 98 -0.72 1.11 -18.20
C LYS A 98 -1.27 1.17 -19.60
N LYS A 99 -1.96 0.13 -20.04
CA LYS A 99 -2.57 -0.01 -21.35
C LYS A 99 -4.08 -0.21 -21.23
N LYS A 100 -4.80 -0.01 -22.31
CA LYS A 100 -6.24 -0.32 -22.40
C LYS A 100 -6.51 -1.58 -23.20
N HIS A 101 -5.54 -2.02 -23.99
CA HIS A 101 -5.61 -3.25 -24.76
C HIS A 101 -4.40 -4.13 -24.48
N TYR A 102 -4.67 -5.44 -24.32
CA TYR A 102 -3.69 -6.49 -24.06
C TYR A 102 -3.91 -7.65 -25.03
N ASP A 103 -2.84 -8.21 -25.57
CA ASP A 103 -2.97 -9.38 -26.46
C ASP A 103 -3.39 -10.61 -25.67
N HIS A 104 -2.73 -10.84 -24.54
CA HIS A 104 -2.97 -11.98 -23.70
C HIS A 104 -2.93 -11.60 -22.23
N ILE A 105 -3.98 -11.97 -21.49
CA ILE A 105 -4.03 -11.80 -20.04
C ILE A 105 -4.20 -13.14 -19.34
N GLU A 106 -3.55 -13.31 -18.22
CA GLU A 106 -3.66 -14.48 -17.37
C GLU A 106 -4.44 -14.13 -16.11
N VAL A 107 -5.34 -15.01 -15.66
CA VAL A 107 -6.11 -14.82 -14.41
C VAL A 107 -5.92 -16.03 -13.52
N ASP A 108 -5.60 -15.78 -12.28
CA ASP A 108 -5.43 -16.81 -11.26
C ASP A 108 -5.82 -16.26 -9.88
N GLU A 109 -5.90 -17.13 -8.92
CA GLU A 109 -6.15 -16.75 -7.55
C GLU A 109 -5.08 -17.24 -6.60
N PHE A 110 -4.93 -16.53 -5.50
CA PHE A 110 -4.25 -17.04 -4.32
C PHE A 110 -4.98 -16.63 -3.04
N TRP A 111 -4.74 -17.35 -1.97
CA TRP A 111 -5.41 -17.08 -0.73
C TRP A 111 -4.44 -16.75 0.40
N THR A 112 -4.93 -15.96 1.31
CA THR A 112 -4.37 -15.69 2.62
C THR A 112 -5.47 -15.84 3.67
N TYR A 113 -5.18 -15.57 4.92
CA TYR A 113 -6.18 -15.62 5.98
C TYR A 113 -5.98 -14.49 7.00
N VAL A 114 -7.08 -14.10 7.65
CA VAL A 114 -7.07 -13.06 8.69
C VAL A 114 -7.32 -13.71 10.05
N GLN A 115 -6.40 -13.52 10.99
CA GLN A 115 -6.42 -14.09 12.34
C GLN A 115 -6.35 -15.63 12.36
N LYS A 116 -7.37 -16.33 11.91
CA LYS A 116 -7.49 -17.80 11.90
C LYS A 116 -7.49 -18.33 10.47
N LYS A 117 -7.00 -19.57 10.25
CA LYS A 117 -6.94 -20.22 8.92
C LYS A 117 -8.31 -20.40 8.28
N GLU A 118 -9.37 -20.49 9.08
CA GLU A 118 -10.75 -20.58 8.59
C GLU A 118 -11.21 -19.29 7.89
N ASN A 119 -10.66 -18.14 8.29
CA ASN A 119 -10.97 -16.83 7.71
C ASN A 119 -10.17 -16.56 6.43
N LYS A 120 -10.31 -17.46 5.44
CA LYS A 120 -9.63 -17.32 4.15
C LYS A 120 -10.09 -16.08 3.41
N GLN A 121 -9.14 -15.38 2.83
CA GLN A 121 -9.35 -14.27 1.91
C GLN A 121 -8.67 -14.61 0.59
N TRP A 122 -9.42 -14.55 -0.50
CA TRP A 122 -8.91 -14.86 -1.82
C TRP A 122 -8.67 -13.57 -2.59
N LEU A 123 -7.53 -13.48 -3.22
CA LEU A 123 -7.21 -12.48 -4.20
C LEU A 123 -7.32 -13.14 -5.57
N ILE A 124 -8.19 -12.61 -6.43
CA ILE A 124 -8.24 -12.96 -7.84
C ILE A 124 -7.74 -11.75 -8.62
N TYR A 125 -6.80 -11.95 -9.56
CA TYR A 125 -6.23 -10.84 -10.28
C TYR A 125 -5.92 -11.19 -11.74
N ALA A 126 -5.92 -10.16 -12.59
CA ALA A 126 -5.51 -10.25 -13.98
C ALA A 126 -4.09 -9.75 -14.14
N TYR A 127 -3.30 -10.47 -14.92
CA TYR A 127 -1.87 -10.27 -15.09
C TYR A 127 -1.47 -10.34 -16.57
N GLU A 128 -0.56 -9.46 -16.98
CA GLU A 128 0.10 -9.53 -18.28
C GLU A 128 1.53 -10.02 -18.09
N ARG A 129 1.90 -11.07 -18.84
CA ARG A 129 3.18 -11.74 -18.72
C ARG A 129 4.35 -10.91 -19.27
N GLU A 130 4.17 -10.25 -20.42
CA GLU A 130 5.23 -9.52 -21.09
C GLU A 130 5.73 -8.34 -20.28
N THR A 131 4.83 -7.47 -19.86
CA THR A 131 5.17 -6.29 -19.05
C THR A 131 5.25 -6.61 -17.56
N ARG A 132 4.87 -7.83 -17.15
CA ARG A 132 4.77 -8.26 -15.75
C ARG A 132 3.86 -7.36 -14.93
N GLU A 133 2.79 -6.92 -15.53
CA GLU A 133 1.84 -6.00 -14.96
C GLU A 133 0.66 -6.72 -14.30
N ILE A 134 0.31 -6.30 -13.08
CA ILE A 134 -0.98 -6.64 -12.49
C ILE A 134 -1.98 -5.59 -12.97
N ILE A 135 -2.89 -5.98 -13.85
CA ILE A 135 -3.85 -5.09 -14.49
C ILE A 135 -4.91 -4.63 -13.50
N THR A 136 -5.50 -5.58 -12.80
CA THR A 136 -6.51 -5.32 -11.76
C THR A 136 -6.67 -6.53 -10.85
N TYR A 137 -7.32 -6.34 -9.70
CA TYR A 137 -7.53 -7.39 -8.72
C TYR A 137 -8.83 -7.21 -7.94
N VAL A 138 -9.34 -8.29 -7.38
CA VAL A 138 -10.49 -8.29 -6.47
C VAL A 138 -10.21 -9.17 -5.26
N TRP A 139 -10.71 -8.74 -4.11
CA TRP A 139 -10.74 -9.55 -2.89
C TRP A 139 -12.12 -10.14 -2.66
N GLY A 140 -12.18 -11.38 -2.21
CA GLY A 140 -13.46 -12.02 -1.88
C GLY A 140 -13.31 -13.45 -1.40
N LYS A 141 -14.37 -14.24 -1.59
CA LYS A 141 -14.37 -15.69 -1.42
C LYS A 141 -13.98 -16.36 -2.74
N ARG A 142 -13.61 -17.64 -2.70
CA ARG A 142 -13.40 -18.44 -3.92
C ARG A 142 -14.75 -18.87 -4.47
N ASP A 143 -15.46 -17.96 -5.10
CA ASP A 143 -16.80 -18.17 -5.64
C ASP A 143 -17.01 -17.45 -6.98
N LEU A 144 -18.09 -17.83 -7.67
CA LEU A 144 -18.48 -17.24 -8.95
C LEU A 144 -18.72 -15.73 -8.87
N ARG A 145 -19.23 -15.25 -7.71
CA ARG A 145 -19.47 -13.81 -7.50
C ARG A 145 -18.17 -13.02 -7.58
N THR A 146 -17.11 -13.52 -6.95
CA THR A 146 -15.81 -12.86 -6.95
C THR A 146 -15.17 -12.91 -8.34
N ALA A 147 -15.29 -14.03 -9.08
CA ALA A 147 -14.81 -14.10 -10.46
C ALA A 147 -15.56 -13.09 -11.37
N LYS A 148 -16.89 -13.03 -11.29
CA LYS A 148 -17.69 -12.04 -12.03
C LYS A 148 -17.34 -10.60 -11.66
N LYS A 149 -16.98 -10.34 -10.40
CA LYS A 149 -16.53 -9.02 -9.95
C LYS A 149 -15.24 -8.59 -10.64
N LEU A 150 -14.30 -9.52 -10.87
CA LEU A 150 -13.08 -9.22 -11.64
C LEU A 150 -13.42 -8.84 -13.09
N ARG A 151 -14.28 -9.64 -13.76
CA ARG A 151 -14.73 -9.33 -15.15
C ARG A 151 -15.41 -7.96 -15.22
N LYS A 152 -16.28 -7.64 -14.25
CA LYS A 152 -16.92 -6.32 -14.16
C LYS A 152 -15.90 -5.21 -14.03
N GLN A 153 -14.88 -5.37 -13.18
CA GLN A 153 -13.84 -4.38 -12.98
C GLN A 153 -12.96 -4.19 -14.22
N LEU A 154 -12.65 -5.25 -14.98
CA LEU A 154 -11.97 -5.13 -16.28
C LEU A 154 -12.79 -4.26 -17.25
N LYS A 155 -14.12 -4.48 -17.32
CA LYS A 155 -15.04 -3.67 -18.14
C LYS A 155 -15.10 -2.21 -17.67
N GLU A 156 -15.22 -1.95 -16.38
CA GLU A 156 -15.24 -0.60 -15.78
C GLU A 156 -13.95 0.19 -16.06
N LEU A 157 -12.82 -0.50 -16.14
CA LEU A 157 -11.53 0.08 -16.49
C LEU A 157 -11.33 0.23 -18.01
N ASN A 158 -12.31 -0.18 -18.83
CA ASN A 158 -12.24 -0.23 -20.30
C ASN A 158 -11.04 -1.04 -20.81
N ILE A 159 -10.79 -2.19 -20.18
CA ILE A 159 -9.73 -3.12 -20.58
C ILE A 159 -10.29 -4.10 -21.61
N THR A 160 -9.61 -4.16 -22.76
CA THR A 160 -9.86 -5.14 -23.83
C THR A 160 -8.69 -6.09 -23.96
N TYR A 161 -8.94 -7.30 -24.45
CA TYR A 161 -7.91 -8.32 -24.65
C TYR A 161 -8.32 -9.28 -25.77
N ASN A 162 -7.32 -9.84 -26.46
CA ASN A 162 -7.55 -10.81 -27.54
C ASN A 162 -7.79 -12.21 -27.00
N SER A 163 -7.14 -12.57 -25.88
CA SER A 163 -7.32 -13.85 -25.20
C SER A 163 -7.12 -13.75 -23.69
N ILE A 164 -7.80 -14.64 -22.97
CA ILE A 164 -7.69 -14.75 -21.52
C ILE A 164 -7.37 -16.19 -21.14
N ALA A 165 -6.37 -16.39 -20.29
CA ALA A 165 -5.97 -17.69 -19.77
C ALA A 165 -6.32 -17.86 -18.31
N THR A 166 -6.82 -19.02 -17.93
CA THR A 166 -7.08 -19.40 -16.53
C THR A 166 -6.78 -20.87 -16.28
N ASP A 167 -6.76 -21.24 -15.01
CA ASP A 167 -6.84 -22.64 -14.62
C ASP A 167 -8.23 -23.25 -14.92
N ASP A 168 -8.40 -24.54 -14.62
CA ASP A 168 -9.63 -25.28 -14.87
C ASP A 168 -10.74 -25.07 -13.80
N TRP A 169 -10.70 -23.93 -13.09
CA TRP A 169 -11.75 -23.65 -12.10
C TRP A 169 -13.09 -23.29 -12.75
N LYS A 170 -14.14 -24.01 -12.36
CA LYS A 170 -15.50 -23.88 -12.91
C LYS A 170 -16.02 -22.43 -12.95
N SER A 171 -15.68 -21.62 -11.94
CA SER A 171 -16.13 -20.22 -11.89
C SER A 171 -15.47 -19.37 -12.96
N PHE A 172 -14.23 -19.63 -13.33
CA PHE A 172 -13.58 -18.94 -14.45
C PHE A 172 -14.20 -19.35 -15.78
N LYS A 173 -14.43 -20.66 -16.00
CA LYS A 173 -15.11 -21.13 -17.22
C LYS A 173 -16.47 -20.45 -17.40
N THR A 174 -17.25 -20.33 -16.33
CA THR A 174 -18.55 -19.66 -16.41
C THR A 174 -18.42 -18.15 -16.62
N THR A 175 -17.42 -17.51 -16.02
CA THR A 175 -17.25 -16.05 -16.06
C THR A 175 -16.77 -15.59 -17.44
N PHE A 176 -15.85 -16.33 -18.06
CA PHE A 176 -15.20 -15.97 -19.33
C PHE A 176 -15.67 -16.81 -20.50
N LYS A 177 -16.88 -17.42 -20.41
CA LYS A 177 -17.43 -18.29 -21.44
C LYS A 177 -17.54 -17.65 -22.83
N GLU A 178 -17.77 -16.34 -22.88
CA GLU A 178 -17.94 -15.58 -24.13
C GLU A 178 -16.64 -15.02 -24.68
N ASP A 179 -15.55 -15.16 -23.94
CA ASP A 179 -14.23 -14.64 -24.30
C ASP A 179 -13.43 -15.74 -25.02
N ASN A 180 -12.38 -15.37 -25.74
CA ASN A 180 -11.37 -16.32 -26.26
C ASN A 180 -10.58 -16.89 -25.06
N HIS A 181 -11.16 -17.90 -24.41
CA HIS A 181 -10.73 -18.41 -23.11
C HIS A 181 -9.86 -19.66 -23.27
N LEU A 182 -8.59 -19.51 -22.92
CA LEU A 182 -7.60 -20.59 -22.89
C LEU A 182 -7.56 -21.21 -21.49
N ILE A 183 -7.85 -22.50 -21.39
CA ILE A 183 -7.94 -23.20 -20.11
C ILE A 183 -6.79 -24.16 -19.95
N GLY A 184 -6.06 -24.04 -18.85
CA GLY A 184 -5.00 -24.97 -18.50
C GLY A 184 -3.70 -24.34 -18.05
N LYS A 185 -2.91 -25.09 -17.30
CA LYS A 185 -1.65 -24.62 -16.70
C LYS A 185 -0.60 -24.20 -17.72
N ALA A 186 -0.63 -24.73 -18.94
CA ALA A 186 0.29 -24.35 -20.00
C ALA A 186 0.16 -22.85 -20.35
N TYR A 187 -1.02 -22.28 -20.17
CA TYR A 187 -1.33 -20.87 -20.51
C TYR A 187 -1.20 -19.92 -19.32
N THR A 188 -1.00 -20.42 -18.09
CA THR A 188 -0.93 -19.62 -16.84
C THR A 188 0.45 -19.58 -16.19
N ILE A 189 1.50 -19.92 -16.94
CA ILE A 189 2.88 -19.99 -16.43
C ILE A 189 3.37 -18.64 -15.89
N GLY A 190 3.00 -17.55 -16.54
CA GLY A 190 3.42 -16.21 -16.16
C GLY A 190 2.85 -15.79 -14.81
N ILE A 191 1.56 -15.99 -14.60
CA ILE A 191 0.88 -15.65 -13.36
C ILE A 191 1.28 -16.58 -12.20
N GLU A 192 1.54 -17.88 -12.47
CA GLU A 192 2.08 -18.79 -11.46
C GLU A 192 3.46 -18.32 -10.97
N GLY A 193 4.35 -17.91 -11.90
CA GLY A 193 5.63 -17.30 -11.57
C GLY A 193 5.50 -16.01 -10.77
N ASN A 194 4.49 -15.19 -11.08
CA ASN A 194 4.18 -13.99 -10.32
C ASN A 194 3.62 -14.32 -8.94
N ASN A 195 2.76 -15.34 -8.81
CA ASN A 195 2.27 -15.83 -7.52
C ASN A 195 3.41 -16.27 -6.61
N CYS A 196 4.42 -16.94 -7.15
CA CYS A 196 5.63 -17.31 -6.41
C CYS A 196 6.36 -16.06 -5.89
N LYS A 197 6.57 -15.04 -6.74
CA LYS A 197 7.18 -13.77 -6.34
C LYS A 197 6.37 -13.04 -5.26
N LEU A 198 5.05 -12.98 -5.41
CA LEU A 198 4.16 -12.36 -4.42
C LEU A 198 4.26 -13.06 -3.06
N ARG A 199 4.29 -14.41 -3.04
CA ARG A 199 4.46 -15.21 -1.81
C ARG A 199 5.77 -14.91 -1.10
N HIS A 200 6.85 -14.69 -1.85
CA HIS A 200 8.14 -14.32 -1.27
C HIS A 200 8.21 -12.87 -0.78
N ARG A 201 7.60 -11.94 -1.50
CA ARG A 201 7.67 -10.50 -1.21
C ARG A 201 6.66 -10.06 -0.16
N ILE A 202 5.44 -10.58 -0.19
CA ILE A 202 4.38 -10.18 0.73
C ILE A 202 4.34 -11.14 1.92
N LYS A 203 5.39 -11.12 2.74
CA LYS A 203 5.55 -12.00 3.92
C LYS A 203 4.34 -12.01 4.85
N ARG A 204 3.63 -10.87 4.97
CA ARG A 204 2.42 -10.74 5.79
C ARG A 204 1.23 -11.52 5.24
N ALA A 205 1.06 -11.58 3.91
CA ALA A 205 -0.03 -12.29 3.27
C ALA A 205 0.13 -13.81 3.41
N PHE A 206 1.37 -14.31 3.41
CA PHE A 206 1.67 -15.74 3.35
C PHE A 206 2.27 -16.33 4.63
N ARG A 207 2.33 -15.55 5.70
CA ARG A 207 2.68 -15.99 7.06
C ARG A 207 3.86 -16.94 7.18
N LYS A 208 4.95 -16.65 6.51
CA LYS A 208 6.25 -17.26 6.87
C LYS A 208 6.86 -16.63 8.15
N THR A 209 6.16 -15.66 8.74
CA THR A 209 6.52 -14.96 9.97
C THR A 209 5.30 -14.84 10.88
N CYS A 210 5.49 -14.57 12.18
CA CYS A 210 4.42 -14.35 13.17
C CYS A 210 3.57 -13.09 12.90
N CYS A 211 3.66 -12.47 11.71
CA CYS A 211 2.91 -11.27 11.37
C CYS A 211 1.46 -11.60 10.98
N PHE A 212 0.51 -10.97 11.65
CA PHE A 212 -0.92 -11.10 11.35
C PHE A 212 -1.36 -10.08 10.32
N LEU A 213 -2.13 -10.51 9.31
CA LEU A 213 -2.81 -9.62 8.40
C LEU A 213 -3.97 -8.95 9.16
N LEU A 214 -3.92 -7.63 9.28
CA LEU A 214 -5.05 -6.88 9.83
C LEU A 214 -6.11 -6.72 8.74
N LYS A 215 -7.37 -6.98 9.08
CA LYS A 215 -8.51 -6.72 8.20
C LYS A 215 -8.62 -5.21 8.02
N ILE A 216 -8.19 -4.69 6.88
CA ILE A 216 -8.47 -3.31 6.49
C ILE A 216 -9.92 -3.32 5.97
N THR A 217 -10.86 -3.16 6.87
CA THR A 217 -12.23 -2.84 6.47
C THR A 217 -12.23 -1.37 6.08
N ASN A 218 -12.46 -1.07 4.81
CA ASN A 218 -12.92 0.25 4.36
C ASN A 218 -14.33 0.51 4.94
N LYS A 219 -14.44 0.61 6.24
CA LYS A 219 -15.56 1.32 6.85
C LYS A 219 -15.22 2.79 6.75
N LYS A 220 -15.90 3.50 5.84
CA LYS A 220 -16.19 4.92 6.02
C LYS A 220 -16.87 5.03 7.39
N GLN A 221 -16.10 5.21 8.44
CA GLN A 221 -16.65 5.65 9.71
C GLN A 221 -16.90 7.14 9.55
N ASN A 222 -18.18 7.46 9.34
CA ASN A 222 -18.71 8.78 9.64
C ASN A 222 -18.42 9.05 11.12
N TYR A 223 -17.37 9.77 11.42
CA TYR A 223 -17.25 10.47 12.68
C TYR A 223 -18.19 11.65 12.62
N LYS A 224 -19.45 11.45 13.02
CA LYS A 224 -20.27 12.53 13.57
C LYS A 224 -19.77 12.76 14.99
N LYS A 225 -19.30 13.99 15.21
CA LYS A 225 -19.05 14.76 16.44
C LYS A 225 -18.50 13.99 17.63
#